data_94244518971f829d645b67570863db36
#
_entry.id   94244518971f829d645b67570863db36
#
_cell.length_a   1.000
_cell.length_b   1.000
_cell.length_c   1.000
_cell.angle_alpha   90.00
_cell.angle_beta   90.00
_cell.angle_gamma   90.00
#
_symmetry.space_group_name_H-M   'P 1'
#
loop_
_entity.id
_entity.type
_entity.pdbx_description
1 polymer ?
#
loop_
_entity_poly.entity_id
_entity_poly.type
_entity_poly.pdbx_seq_one_letter_code
_entity_poly.pdbx_strand_id
1 'polypeptide(L)'
;MLRTVNVRDSVEKEVVPFGNGSIVYTPKKWIGERVLVILEEKPLDIKGEAMEILKPCLDSIEGVFLFGSFARNEQTSESDIDVLVIADKRLHLEKKNRFDFLVKTREEFEKEMKEDPTLFLHQTVSEAKPIINEALLKELKQTTIQPDFERFFDDTLGAFKKTKESLESQKGSKFLLSNASVYSLMLRLKSLFLTQCYKQGTAFSNKRFKEFIKKHGFSEKTANEFIEVYRAERNEKKTSTKILLTDAEKLFEAAKKEFLKTEEMAKK
;
A
#
# COMPACT_ATOMS: atom_id res chain seq x y z
N MET A 1 -21.67 -11.64 -19.28
CA MET A 1 -22.55 -12.83 -19.17
C MET A 1 -21.72 -13.94 -18.50
N LEU A 2 -22.04 -14.31 -17.26
CA LEU A 2 -21.40 -15.42 -16.58
C LEU A 2 -21.84 -16.73 -17.22
N ARG A 3 -20.90 -17.52 -17.74
CA ARG A 3 -21.17 -18.83 -18.34
C ARG A 3 -20.75 -19.91 -17.35
N THR A 4 -21.70 -20.67 -16.87
CA THR A 4 -21.41 -21.86 -16.04
C THR A 4 -20.97 -22.99 -16.95
N VAL A 5 -19.85 -23.62 -16.63
CA VAL A 5 -19.28 -24.79 -17.33
C VAL A 5 -19.23 -25.95 -16.38
N ASN A 6 -19.88 -27.06 -16.75
CA ASN A 6 -19.74 -28.32 -16.01
C ASN A 6 -18.46 -29.04 -16.45
N VAL A 7 -17.51 -29.20 -15.55
CA VAL A 7 -16.24 -29.90 -15.79
C VAL A 7 -16.40 -31.37 -15.45
N ARG A 8 -16.22 -32.26 -16.45
CA ARG A 8 -16.27 -33.75 -16.27
C ARG A 8 -14.90 -34.33 -15.86
N ASP A 9 -13.82 -33.70 -16.35
CA ASP A 9 -12.44 -34.14 -16.12
C ASP A 9 -11.51 -32.95 -16.32
N SER A 10 -10.38 -32.92 -15.63
CA SER A 10 -9.36 -31.85 -15.78
C SER A 10 -7.97 -32.43 -15.75
N VAL A 11 -7.03 -31.77 -16.40
CA VAL A 11 -5.60 -32.14 -16.41
C VAL A 11 -4.78 -30.87 -16.51
N GLU A 12 -3.73 -30.77 -15.72
CA GLU A 12 -2.72 -29.72 -15.82
C GLU A 12 -1.67 -30.13 -16.85
N LYS A 13 -1.40 -29.26 -17.83
CA LYS A 13 -0.42 -29.49 -18.89
C LYS A 13 0.25 -28.16 -19.25
N GLU A 14 1.55 -28.25 -19.51
CA GLU A 14 2.30 -27.14 -20.06
C GLU A 14 2.00 -26.97 -21.55
N VAL A 15 1.94 -25.70 -21.95
CA VAL A 15 1.87 -25.31 -23.36
C VAL A 15 3.27 -25.36 -23.94
N VAL A 16 3.47 -26.14 -25.01
CA VAL A 16 4.78 -26.30 -25.66
C VAL A 16 4.80 -25.66 -27.06
N PRO A 17 5.96 -25.15 -27.52
CA PRO A 17 6.08 -24.61 -28.88
C PRO A 17 5.74 -25.64 -29.96
N PHE A 18 5.04 -25.19 -31.01
CA PHE A 18 4.78 -26.02 -32.21
C PHE A 18 4.65 -25.12 -33.44
N GLY A 19 5.59 -25.22 -34.36
CA GLY A 19 5.68 -24.36 -35.53
C GLY A 19 5.75 -22.88 -35.12
N ASN A 20 4.89 -22.05 -35.68
CA ASN A 20 4.76 -20.62 -35.35
C ASN A 20 3.75 -20.35 -34.21
N GLY A 21 3.29 -21.38 -33.50
CA GLY A 21 2.33 -21.30 -32.42
C GLY A 21 2.70 -22.19 -31.24
N SER A 22 1.70 -22.69 -30.55
CA SER A 22 1.87 -23.57 -29.41
C SER A 22 0.78 -24.64 -29.35
N ILE A 23 1.06 -25.77 -28.65
CA ILE A 23 0.15 -26.89 -28.50
C ILE A 23 0.08 -27.36 -27.06
N VAL A 24 -1.09 -27.86 -26.67
CA VAL A 24 -1.31 -28.60 -25.40
C VAL A 24 -1.68 -30.05 -25.74
N TYR A 25 -0.94 -30.99 -25.19
CA TYR A 25 -1.24 -32.42 -25.34
C TYR A 25 -2.27 -32.84 -24.30
N THR A 26 -3.45 -33.25 -24.78
CA THR A 26 -4.51 -33.80 -23.95
C THR A 26 -4.47 -35.33 -23.91
N PRO A 27 -5.07 -35.98 -22.90
CA PRO A 27 -5.19 -37.45 -22.88
C PRO A 27 -5.88 -37.98 -24.12
N LYS A 28 -5.39 -39.10 -24.65
CA LYS A 28 -5.93 -39.74 -25.88
C LYS A 28 -7.44 -40.02 -25.80
N LYS A 29 -7.97 -40.32 -24.62
CA LYS A 29 -9.42 -40.52 -24.37
C LYS A 29 -10.30 -39.31 -24.66
N TRP A 30 -9.70 -38.09 -24.83
CA TRP A 30 -10.43 -36.86 -25.11
C TRP A 30 -10.48 -36.52 -26.61
N ILE A 31 -9.99 -37.41 -27.50
CA ILE A 31 -10.06 -37.21 -28.94
C ILE A 31 -11.54 -37.04 -29.35
N GLY A 32 -11.86 -35.97 -30.07
CA GLY A 32 -13.23 -35.64 -30.50
C GLY A 32 -14.06 -34.84 -29.46
N GLU A 33 -13.57 -34.70 -28.23
CA GLU A 33 -14.26 -33.91 -27.21
C GLU A 33 -13.91 -32.42 -27.29
N ARG A 34 -14.85 -31.59 -26.84
CA ARG A 34 -14.63 -30.16 -26.72
C ARG A 34 -14.01 -29.84 -25.36
N VAL A 35 -12.88 -29.13 -25.36
CA VAL A 35 -12.17 -28.72 -24.17
C VAL A 35 -12.17 -27.22 -24.00
N LEU A 36 -12.09 -26.73 -22.74
CA LEU A 36 -11.82 -25.36 -22.38
C LEU A 36 -10.35 -25.31 -21.90
N VAL A 37 -9.54 -24.50 -22.56
CA VAL A 37 -8.18 -24.22 -22.11
C VAL A 37 -8.22 -22.97 -21.23
N ILE A 38 -7.74 -23.10 -20.01
CA ILE A 38 -7.65 -22.01 -19.03
C ILE A 38 -6.16 -21.74 -18.81
N LEU A 39 -5.74 -20.49 -19.03
CA LEU A 39 -4.40 -20.08 -18.64
C LEU A 39 -4.40 -19.81 -17.14
N GLU A 40 -3.68 -20.63 -16.40
CA GLU A 40 -3.50 -20.42 -14.97
C GLU A 40 -2.39 -19.41 -14.72
N GLU A 41 -2.66 -18.41 -13.88
CA GLU A 41 -1.59 -17.57 -13.37
C GLU A 41 -0.74 -18.39 -12.39
N LYS A 42 0.55 -18.53 -12.68
CA LYS A 42 1.47 -19.18 -11.75
C LYS A 42 1.38 -18.48 -10.39
N PRO A 43 1.25 -19.23 -9.29
CA PRO A 43 1.34 -18.64 -7.97
C PRO A 43 2.61 -17.81 -7.87
N LEU A 44 2.48 -16.55 -7.42
CA LEU A 44 3.60 -15.64 -7.32
C LEU A 44 4.54 -16.13 -6.20
N ASP A 45 5.73 -16.58 -6.58
CA ASP A 45 6.78 -16.96 -5.64
C ASP A 45 7.57 -15.71 -5.20
N ILE A 46 6.91 -14.89 -4.36
CA ILE A 46 7.51 -13.66 -3.84
C ILE A 46 8.86 -13.92 -3.18
N LYS A 47 8.98 -15.02 -2.43
CA LYS A 47 10.22 -15.34 -1.71
C LYS A 47 11.34 -15.70 -2.67
N GLY A 48 11.10 -16.61 -3.61
CA GLY A 48 12.10 -17.03 -4.60
C GLY A 48 12.52 -15.87 -5.49
N GLU A 49 11.56 -15.10 -6.02
CA GLU A 49 11.86 -13.94 -6.87
C GLU A 49 12.64 -12.84 -6.10
N ALA A 50 12.27 -12.53 -4.86
CA ALA A 50 13.00 -11.57 -4.03
C ALA A 50 14.44 -12.06 -3.80
N MET A 51 14.64 -13.35 -3.51
CA MET A 51 15.97 -13.94 -3.30
C MET A 51 16.85 -13.85 -4.55
N GLU A 52 16.32 -14.13 -5.73
CA GLU A 52 17.06 -14.00 -7.00
C GLU A 52 17.46 -12.54 -7.28
N ILE A 53 16.60 -11.56 -6.95
CA ILE A 53 16.92 -10.14 -7.12
C ILE A 53 18.02 -9.71 -6.14
N LEU A 54 17.95 -10.19 -4.90
CA LEU A 54 18.88 -9.79 -3.82
C LEU A 54 20.19 -10.57 -3.81
N LYS A 55 20.30 -11.64 -4.60
CA LYS A 55 21.46 -12.53 -4.66
C LYS A 55 22.84 -11.81 -4.74
N PRO A 56 22.99 -10.73 -5.55
CA PRO A 56 24.28 -10.03 -5.66
C PRO A 56 24.72 -9.32 -4.38
N CYS A 57 23.84 -9.09 -3.43
CA CYS A 57 24.11 -8.31 -2.20
C CYS A 57 23.75 -9.05 -0.91
N LEU A 58 23.50 -10.37 -0.98
CA LEU A 58 23.08 -11.18 0.18
C LEU A 58 24.03 -11.08 1.36
N ASP A 59 25.34 -11.00 1.12
CA ASP A 59 26.39 -10.92 2.16
C ASP A 59 26.28 -9.66 3.03
N SER A 60 25.56 -8.64 2.54
CA SER A 60 25.33 -7.38 3.26
C SER A 60 23.93 -7.25 3.85
N ILE A 61 23.09 -8.27 3.69
CA ILE A 61 21.68 -8.23 4.11
C ILE A 61 21.53 -8.88 5.48
N GLU A 62 21.04 -8.14 6.46
CA GLU A 62 20.69 -8.63 7.79
C GLU A 62 19.26 -9.19 7.85
N GLY A 63 18.32 -8.63 7.09
CA GLY A 63 16.95 -9.10 7.05
C GLY A 63 16.16 -8.59 5.83
N VAL A 64 15.16 -9.37 5.42
CA VAL A 64 14.26 -9.06 4.31
C VAL A 64 12.82 -9.34 4.73
N PHE A 65 11.94 -8.36 4.57
CA PHE A 65 10.59 -8.41 5.08
C PHE A 65 9.58 -7.92 4.04
N LEU A 66 8.58 -8.73 3.74
CA LEU A 66 7.45 -8.34 2.92
C LEU A 66 6.52 -7.43 3.71
N PHE A 67 6.14 -6.26 3.17
CA PHE A 67 5.16 -5.38 3.79
C PHE A 67 4.11 -4.89 2.78
N GLY A 68 3.28 -3.94 3.15
CA GLY A 68 2.30 -3.36 2.24
C GLY A 68 1.12 -4.27 1.94
N SER A 69 0.53 -4.10 0.76
CA SER A 69 -0.71 -4.76 0.36
C SER A 69 -0.60 -6.28 0.33
N PHE A 70 0.53 -6.83 -0.12
CA PHE A 70 0.78 -8.27 -0.14
C PHE A 70 0.91 -8.87 1.27
N ALA A 71 1.56 -8.17 2.19
CA ALA A 71 1.66 -8.63 3.56
C ALA A 71 0.28 -8.68 4.25
N ARG A 72 -0.62 -7.74 3.91
CA ARG A 72 -1.99 -7.67 4.45
C ARG A 72 -3.01 -8.52 3.70
N ASN A 73 -2.63 -9.19 2.60
CA ASN A 73 -3.53 -9.90 1.67
C ASN A 73 -4.62 -8.96 1.07
N GLU A 74 -4.25 -7.71 0.78
CA GLU A 74 -5.11 -6.67 0.18
C GLU A 74 -4.62 -6.25 -1.22
N GLN A 75 -3.77 -7.05 -1.85
CA GLN A 75 -3.19 -6.76 -3.16
C GLN A 75 -4.23 -6.82 -4.28
N THR A 76 -3.96 -6.08 -5.34
CA THR A 76 -4.67 -6.13 -6.63
C THR A 76 -3.70 -6.58 -7.72
N SER A 77 -4.19 -6.81 -8.93
CA SER A 77 -3.34 -7.11 -10.11
C SER A 77 -2.26 -6.05 -10.36
N GLU A 78 -2.53 -4.81 -9.97
CA GLU A 78 -1.67 -3.64 -10.17
C GLU A 78 -0.74 -3.33 -8.97
N SER A 79 -0.86 -4.11 -7.87
CA SER A 79 -0.09 -3.82 -6.66
C SER A 79 1.39 -4.13 -6.84
N ASP A 80 2.25 -3.23 -6.39
CA ASP A 80 3.67 -3.50 -6.20
C ASP A 80 3.89 -4.44 -5.01
N ILE A 81 5.02 -5.14 -5.02
CA ILE A 81 5.48 -6.00 -3.93
C ILE A 81 6.47 -5.21 -3.12
N ASP A 82 6.02 -4.68 -1.98
CA ASP A 82 6.81 -3.83 -1.12
C ASP A 82 7.71 -4.69 -0.21
N VAL A 83 9.03 -4.48 -0.27
CA VAL A 83 10.02 -5.26 0.49
C VAL A 83 10.94 -4.33 1.28
N LEU A 84 10.95 -4.47 2.61
CA LEU A 84 11.92 -3.81 3.48
C LEU A 84 13.18 -4.68 3.57
N VAL A 85 14.33 -4.08 3.27
CA VAL A 85 15.65 -4.69 3.39
C VAL A 85 16.45 -3.94 4.46
N ILE A 86 16.85 -4.65 5.51
CA ILE A 86 17.82 -4.15 6.49
C ILE A 86 19.20 -4.71 6.13
N ALA A 87 20.17 -3.82 6.00
CA ALA A 87 21.52 -4.17 5.57
C ALA A 87 22.59 -3.55 6.48
N ASP A 88 23.81 -4.12 6.47
CA ASP A 88 24.97 -3.62 7.21
C ASP A 88 25.55 -2.31 6.64
N LYS A 89 25.25 -2.01 5.38
CA LYS A 89 25.66 -0.80 4.65
C LYS A 89 24.58 -0.35 3.68
N ARG A 90 24.72 0.86 3.17
CA ARG A 90 23.83 1.38 2.12
C ARG A 90 23.95 0.53 0.85
N LEU A 91 22.81 -0.01 0.41
CA LEU A 91 22.68 -0.70 -0.86
C LEU A 91 21.77 0.13 -1.77
N HIS A 92 22.08 0.15 -3.06
CA HIS A 92 21.24 0.75 -4.07
C HIS A 92 20.53 -0.38 -4.82
N LEU A 93 19.24 -0.53 -4.57
CA LEU A 93 18.37 -1.49 -5.25
C LEU A 93 17.33 -0.70 -6.04
N GLU A 94 17.35 -0.86 -7.35
CA GLU A 94 16.32 -0.30 -8.22
C GLU A 94 15.05 -1.16 -8.18
N LYS A 95 13.93 -0.52 -8.44
CA LYS A 95 12.67 -1.22 -8.66
C LYS A 95 12.85 -2.21 -9.82
N LYS A 96 12.51 -3.47 -9.57
CA LYS A 96 12.64 -4.54 -10.57
C LYS A 96 11.33 -5.31 -10.71
N ASN A 97 10.78 -5.35 -11.90
CA ASN A 97 9.45 -5.90 -12.15
C ASN A 97 8.39 -5.20 -11.28
N ARG A 98 7.75 -5.98 -10.38
CA ARG A 98 6.78 -5.48 -9.39
C ARG A 98 7.38 -5.23 -8.01
N PHE A 99 8.66 -5.52 -7.82
CA PHE A 99 9.32 -5.34 -6.51
C PHE A 99 9.78 -3.91 -6.32
N ASP A 100 9.37 -3.35 -5.20
CA ASP A 100 9.78 -2.03 -4.70
C ASP A 100 10.51 -2.22 -3.36
N PHE A 101 11.80 -1.80 -3.33
CA PHE A 101 12.68 -2.07 -2.21
C PHE A 101 12.90 -0.83 -1.36
N LEU A 102 12.48 -0.90 -0.10
CA LEU A 102 12.85 0.06 0.93
C LEU A 102 14.12 -0.45 1.63
N VAL A 103 15.28 0.09 1.26
CA VAL A 103 16.56 -0.32 1.83
C VAL A 103 16.98 0.65 2.91
N LYS A 104 17.37 0.13 4.07
CA LYS A 104 17.86 0.90 5.21
C LYS A 104 19.00 0.17 5.88
N THR A 105 19.98 0.92 6.38
CA THR A 105 20.85 0.38 7.43
C THR A 105 20.07 0.34 8.76
N ARG A 106 20.55 -0.46 9.71
CA ARG A 106 19.91 -0.53 11.02
C ARG A 106 19.86 0.85 11.70
N GLU A 107 20.95 1.59 11.63
CA GLU A 107 21.03 2.95 12.19
C GLU A 107 20.03 3.92 11.52
N GLU A 108 19.97 3.92 10.18
CA GLU A 108 19.01 4.74 9.44
C GLU A 108 17.58 4.37 9.80
N PHE A 109 17.30 3.07 9.91
CA PHE A 109 15.97 2.58 10.26
C PHE A 109 15.54 3.03 11.66
N GLU A 110 16.38 2.86 12.68
CA GLU A 110 16.10 3.27 14.06
C GLU A 110 15.92 4.80 14.18
N LYS A 111 16.78 5.56 13.50
CA LYS A 111 16.65 7.02 13.43
C LYS A 111 15.33 7.46 12.80
N GLU A 112 15.02 6.91 11.63
CA GLU A 112 13.77 7.27 10.93
C GLU A 112 12.53 6.80 11.70
N MET A 113 12.56 5.64 12.37
CA MET A 113 11.46 5.20 13.23
C MET A 113 11.11 6.24 14.30
N LYS A 114 12.12 6.94 14.84
CA LYS A 114 11.93 8.01 15.83
C LYS A 114 11.43 9.30 15.20
N GLU A 115 11.95 9.64 14.02
CA GLU A 115 11.73 10.94 13.37
C GLU A 115 10.58 10.95 12.38
N ASP A 116 10.00 9.78 12.02
CA ASP A 116 8.96 9.64 11.00
C ASP A 116 7.61 10.21 11.48
N PRO A 117 7.21 11.39 10.99
CA PRO A 117 5.95 12.02 11.40
C PRO A 117 4.72 11.33 10.79
N THR A 118 4.90 10.38 9.88
CA THR A 118 3.80 9.70 9.18
C THR A 118 3.48 8.33 9.75
N LEU A 119 4.31 7.83 10.66
CA LEU A 119 4.26 6.47 11.20
C LEU A 119 4.39 5.37 10.13
N PHE A 120 4.97 5.70 8.97
CA PHE A 120 5.10 4.77 7.86
C PHE A 120 5.95 3.55 8.24
N LEU A 121 7.12 3.77 8.86
CA LEU A 121 7.99 2.66 9.29
C LEU A 121 7.37 1.84 10.42
N HIS A 122 6.68 2.47 11.37
CA HIS A 122 5.94 1.77 12.41
C HIS A 122 4.86 0.85 11.82
N GLN A 123 4.10 1.33 10.84
CA GLN A 123 3.15 0.51 10.10
C GLN A 123 3.88 -0.62 9.37
N THR A 124 4.95 -0.31 8.64
CA THR A 124 5.74 -1.27 7.87
C THR A 124 6.18 -2.44 8.73
N VAL A 125 6.78 -2.17 9.90
CA VAL A 125 7.21 -3.23 10.83
C VAL A 125 6.04 -4.01 11.40
N SER A 126 4.96 -3.35 11.80
CA SER A 126 3.80 -4.01 12.43
C SER A 126 3.17 -5.05 11.51
N GLU A 127 3.06 -4.76 10.21
CA GLU A 127 2.44 -5.63 9.20
C GLU A 127 3.41 -6.58 8.51
N ALA A 128 4.73 -6.38 8.69
CA ALA A 128 5.77 -7.12 7.98
C ALA A 128 5.70 -8.63 8.23
N LYS A 129 5.95 -9.39 7.15
CA LYS A 129 6.13 -10.85 7.15
C LYS A 129 7.57 -11.18 6.78
N PRO A 130 8.24 -12.11 7.45
CA PRO A 130 9.64 -12.41 7.20
C PRO A 130 9.84 -13.19 5.90
N ILE A 131 10.81 -12.75 5.08
CA ILE A 131 11.40 -13.51 3.98
C ILE A 131 12.75 -14.07 4.45
N ILE A 132 13.60 -13.22 5.04
CA ILE A 132 14.88 -13.58 5.67
C ILE A 132 14.92 -13.01 7.09
N ASN A 133 15.42 -13.79 8.05
CA ASN A 133 15.70 -13.40 9.43
C ASN A 133 14.43 -12.98 10.22
N GLU A 134 13.60 -14.00 10.51
CA GLU A 134 12.40 -13.82 11.36
C GLU A 134 12.77 -13.32 12.78
N ALA A 135 13.95 -13.68 13.29
CA ALA A 135 14.41 -13.25 14.61
C ALA A 135 14.61 -11.73 14.67
N LEU A 136 15.25 -11.15 13.63
CA LEU A 136 15.40 -9.70 13.52
C LEU A 136 14.03 -9.01 13.40
N LEU A 137 13.08 -9.57 12.64
CA LEU A 137 11.74 -8.97 12.59
C LEU A 137 11.05 -8.95 13.96
N LYS A 138 11.19 -10.02 14.73
CA LYS A 138 10.66 -10.08 16.11
C LYS A 138 11.32 -9.02 17.00
N GLU A 139 12.62 -8.86 16.90
CA GLU A 139 13.37 -7.80 17.60
C GLU A 139 12.85 -6.42 17.23
N LEU A 140 12.75 -6.10 15.93
CA LEU A 140 12.24 -4.83 15.44
C LEU A 140 10.79 -4.54 15.92
N LYS A 141 9.94 -5.57 15.98
CA LYS A 141 8.56 -5.44 16.49
C LYS A 141 8.51 -5.20 18.01
N GLN A 142 9.50 -5.66 18.75
CA GLN A 142 9.60 -5.47 20.20
C GLN A 142 10.30 -4.17 20.59
N THR A 143 11.06 -3.58 19.66
CA THR A 143 11.76 -2.32 19.89
C THR A 143 10.77 -1.18 20.10
N THR A 144 10.71 -0.64 21.31
CA THR A 144 9.79 0.42 21.70
C THR A 144 10.37 1.80 21.32
N ILE A 145 10.46 2.09 20.03
CA ILE A 145 10.80 3.43 19.56
C ILE A 145 9.50 4.24 19.54
N GLN A 146 9.41 5.27 20.40
CA GLN A 146 8.27 6.14 20.44
C GLN A 146 8.34 7.16 19.31
N PRO A 147 7.25 7.31 18.50
CA PRO A 147 7.19 8.33 17.47
C PRO A 147 7.20 9.72 18.08
N ASP A 148 7.76 10.68 17.37
CA ASP A 148 7.66 12.11 17.70
C ASP A 148 6.29 12.64 17.28
N PHE A 149 5.30 12.45 18.18
CA PHE A 149 3.93 12.93 17.92
C PHE A 149 3.83 14.47 17.90
N GLU A 150 4.67 15.19 18.61
CA GLU A 150 4.67 16.64 18.61
C GLU A 150 4.99 17.18 17.22
N ARG A 151 6.09 16.71 16.64
CA ARG A 151 6.48 17.04 15.27
C ARG A 151 5.41 16.63 14.25
N PHE A 152 4.82 15.44 14.42
CA PHE A 152 3.73 14.98 13.55
C PHE A 152 2.54 15.96 13.54
N PHE A 153 2.12 16.45 14.71
CA PHE A 153 1.00 17.38 14.81
C PHE A 153 1.35 18.76 14.25
N ASP A 154 2.54 19.26 14.48
CA ASP A 154 3.02 20.54 13.94
C ASP A 154 3.07 20.50 12.40
N ASP A 155 3.64 19.47 11.82
CA ASP A 155 3.67 19.26 10.36
C ASP A 155 2.25 19.16 9.77
N THR A 156 1.33 18.54 10.50
CA THR A 156 -0.06 18.41 10.07
C THR A 156 -0.78 19.76 10.10
N LEU A 157 -0.57 20.58 11.12
CA LEU A 157 -1.11 21.96 11.19
C LEU A 157 -0.58 22.83 10.05
N GLY A 158 0.73 22.73 9.74
CA GLY A 158 1.32 23.43 8.61
C GLY A 158 0.69 23.04 7.26
N ALA A 159 0.43 21.73 7.07
CA ALA A 159 -0.24 21.23 5.89
C ALA A 159 -1.70 21.72 5.81
N PHE A 160 -2.43 21.75 6.92
CA PHE A 160 -3.80 22.26 6.96
C PHE A 160 -3.88 23.75 6.59
N LYS A 161 -2.94 24.57 7.05
CA LYS A 161 -2.88 26.00 6.68
C LYS A 161 -2.76 26.16 5.17
N LYS A 162 -1.80 25.49 4.54
CA LYS A 162 -1.58 25.53 3.08
C LYS A 162 -2.80 25.01 2.30
N THR A 163 -3.40 23.90 2.78
CA THR A 163 -4.57 23.31 2.13
C THR A 163 -5.78 24.25 2.22
N LYS A 164 -6.00 24.91 3.38
CA LYS A 164 -7.07 25.89 3.54
C LYS A 164 -6.92 27.06 2.55
N GLU A 165 -5.74 27.65 2.46
CA GLU A 165 -5.44 28.72 1.51
C GLU A 165 -5.71 28.28 0.05
N SER A 166 -5.30 27.05 -0.30
CA SER A 166 -5.57 26.48 -1.62
C SER A 166 -7.06 26.29 -1.91
N LEU A 167 -7.85 25.80 -0.96
CA LEU A 167 -9.31 25.65 -1.12
C LEU A 167 -10.01 27.02 -1.21
N GLU A 168 -9.60 27.97 -0.40
CA GLU A 168 -10.14 29.35 -0.41
C GLU A 168 -9.89 30.05 -1.75
N SER A 169 -8.73 29.84 -2.37
CA SER A 169 -8.40 30.41 -3.68
C SER A 169 -9.26 29.85 -4.83
N GLN A 170 -9.94 28.74 -4.61
CA GLN A 170 -10.78 28.06 -5.61
C GLN A 170 -12.28 28.30 -5.37
N LYS A 171 -12.66 29.18 -4.41
CA LYS A 171 -14.06 29.54 -4.15
C LYS A 171 -14.78 30.01 -5.41
N GLY A 172 -15.96 29.44 -5.65
CA GLY A 172 -16.75 29.69 -6.86
C GLY A 172 -16.58 28.66 -7.96
N SER A 173 -15.58 27.79 -7.88
CA SER A 173 -15.42 26.66 -8.79
C SER A 173 -16.31 25.50 -8.35
N LYS A 174 -16.89 24.77 -9.31
CA LYS A 174 -17.66 23.54 -9.01
C LYS A 174 -16.74 22.39 -8.61
N PHE A 175 -15.61 22.26 -9.30
CA PHE A 175 -14.62 21.22 -9.09
C PHE A 175 -13.26 21.82 -8.71
N LEU A 176 -12.46 21.05 -8.01
CA LEU A 176 -11.06 21.41 -7.78
C LEU A 176 -10.30 21.55 -9.11
N LEU A 177 -9.46 22.57 -9.19
CA LEU A 177 -8.55 22.81 -10.33
C LEU A 177 -7.30 21.89 -10.23
N SER A 178 -6.95 21.47 -9.01
CA SER A 178 -5.83 20.56 -8.74
C SER A 178 -6.18 19.59 -7.63
N ASN A 179 -5.75 18.34 -7.80
CA ASN A 179 -5.95 17.28 -6.82
C ASN A 179 -4.99 17.37 -5.61
N ALA A 180 -4.01 18.27 -5.63
CA ALA A 180 -2.99 18.39 -4.58
C ALA A 180 -3.59 18.59 -3.17
N SER A 181 -4.69 19.35 -3.05
CA SER A 181 -5.40 19.54 -1.77
C SER A 181 -5.98 18.24 -1.23
N VAL A 182 -6.62 17.44 -2.10
CA VAL A 182 -7.17 16.13 -1.70
C VAL A 182 -6.05 15.16 -1.35
N TYR A 183 -4.97 15.12 -2.13
CA TYR A 183 -3.80 14.32 -1.81
C TYR A 183 -3.24 14.65 -0.43
N SER A 184 -3.00 15.94 -0.16
CA SER A 184 -2.51 16.41 1.14
C SER A 184 -3.42 16.00 2.29
N LEU A 185 -4.74 16.19 2.15
CA LEU A 185 -5.73 15.82 3.16
C LEU A 185 -5.79 14.32 3.40
N MET A 186 -5.79 13.52 2.33
CA MET A 186 -5.81 12.06 2.42
C MET A 186 -4.54 11.49 3.05
N LEU A 187 -3.38 12.08 2.76
CA LEU A 187 -2.12 11.72 3.40
C LEU A 187 -2.21 11.97 4.91
N ARG A 188 -2.66 13.15 5.33
CA ARG A 188 -2.81 13.50 6.75
C ARG A 188 -3.88 12.65 7.44
N LEU A 189 -5.02 12.46 6.81
CA LEU A 189 -6.10 11.63 7.35
C LEU A 189 -5.66 10.17 7.53
N LYS A 190 -4.86 9.65 6.60
CA LYS A 190 -4.26 8.32 6.72
C LYS A 190 -3.28 8.25 7.90
N SER A 191 -2.40 9.24 8.05
CA SER A 191 -1.46 9.28 9.17
C SER A 191 -2.17 9.42 10.52
N LEU A 192 -3.23 10.24 10.62
CA LEU A 192 -4.08 10.31 11.82
C LEU A 192 -4.74 8.97 12.15
N PHE A 193 -5.25 8.27 11.14
CA PHE A 193 -5.82 6.94 11.32
C PHE A 193 -4.75 5.93 11.76
N LEU A 194 -3.54 6.00 11.22
CA LEU A 194 -2.40 5.17 11.64
C LEU A 194 -2.02 5.44 13.10
N THR A 195 -1.99 6.71 13.51
CA THR A 195 -1.74 7.09 14.91
C THR A 195 -2.80 6.50 15.85
N GLN A 196 -4.07 6.56 15.46
CA GLN A 196 -5.16 5.92 16.23
C GLN A 196 -4.99 4.40 16.29
N CYS A 197 -4.64 3.75 15.18
CA CYS A 197 -4.34 2.32 15.16
C CYS A 197 -3.17 1.98 16.08
N TYR A 198 -2.08 2.74 16.02
CA TYR A 198 -0.90 2.54 16.87
C TYR A 198 -1.26 2.65 18.35
N LYS A 199 -1.92 3.72 18.77
CA LYS A 199 -2.33 3.96 20.17
C LYS A 199 -3.32 2.91 20.68
N GLN A 200 -4.13 2.32 19.82
CA GLN A 200 -5.11 1.29 20.14
C GLN A 200 -4.57 -0.15 20.01
N GLY A 201 -3.32 -0.33 19.56
CA GLY A 201 -2.75 -1.66 19.31
C GLY A 201 -3.48 -2.43 18.20
N THR A 202 -4.07 -1.72 17.22
CA THR A 202 -4.84 -2.34 16.13
C THR A 202 -4.12 -2.21 14.79
N ALA A 203 -4.22 -3.25 13.94
CA ALA A 203 -3.59 -3.25 12.63
C ALA A 203 -4.30 -2.28 11.66
N PHE A 204 -3.52 -1.67 10.78
CA PHE A 204 -4.04 -0.92 9.63
C PHE A 204 -4.62 -1.89 8.58
N SER A 205 -5.71 -1.45 7.90
CA SER A 205 -6.12 -2.04 6.62
C SER A 205 -6.77 -0.99 5.73
N ASN A 206 -6.68 -1.18 4.41
CA ASN A 206 -7.32 -0.28 3.44
C ASN A 206 -8.84 -0.27 3.60
N LYS A 207 -9.43 -1.44 3.92
CA LYS A 207 -10.87 -1.56 4.19
C LYS A 207 -11.28 -0.72 5.41
N ARG A 208 -10.55 -0.85 6.52
CA ARG A 208 -10.82 -0.05 7.73
C ARG A 208 -10.61 1.44 7.49
N PHE A 209 -9.58 1.82 6.74
CA PHE A 209 -9.35 3.23 6.38
C PHE A 209 -10.48 3.78 5.51
N LYS A 210 -10.98 3.02 4.55
CA LYS A 210 -12.15 3.42 3.75
C LYS A 210 -13.39 3.61 4.61
N GLU A 211 -13.67 2.69 5.54
CA GLU A 211 -14.78 2.85 6.49
C GLU A 211 -14.58 4.05 7.42
N PHE A 212 -13.34 4.35 7.80
CA PHE A 212 -13.00 5.53 8.56
C PHE A 212 -13.34 6.82 7.79
N ILE A 213 -13.04 6.91 6.49
CA ILE A 213 -13.46 8.04 5.64
C ILE A 213 -14.99 8.15 5.62
N LYS A 214 -15.69 7.04 5.39
CA LYS A 214 -17.16 7.00 5.30
C LYS A 214 -17.86 7.45 6.58
N LYS A 215 -17.28 7.24 7.77
CA LYS A 215 -17.82 7.72 9.05
C LYS A 215 -18.00 9.24 9.12
N HIS A 216 -17.33 9.99 8.24
CA HIS A 216 -17.49 11.44 8.12
C HIS A 216 -18.63 11.85 7.18
N GLY A 217 -19.52 10.93 6.82
CA GLY A 217 -20.70 11.21 6.00
C GLY A 217 -20.43 11.23 4.49
N PHE A 218 -19.33 10.62 4.04
CA PHE A 218 -19.06 10.43 2.62
C PHE A 218 -19.70 9.16 2.09
N SER A 219 -20.21 9.24 0.85
CA SER A 219 -20.71 8.08 0.13
C SER A 219 -19.56 7.11 -0.20
N GLU A 220 -19.91 5.85 -0.49
CA GLU A 220 -18.98 4.85 -1.00
C GLU A 220 -18.24 5.34 -2.26
N LYS A 221 -18.98 6.01 -3.16
CA LYS A 221 -18.43 6.59 -4.39
C LYS A 221 -17.39 7.66 -4.08
N THR A 222 -17.76 8.66 -3.27
CA THR A 222 -16.85 9.78 -2.91
C THR A 222 -15.60 9.29 -2.18
N ALA A 223 -15.74 8.31 -1.28
CA ALA A 223 -14.57 7.71 -0.60
C ALA A 223 -13.63 7.00 -1.60
N ASN A 224 -14.17 6.31 -2.61
CA ASN A 224 -13.38 5.70 -3.67
C ASN A 224 -12.66 6.75 -4.53
N GLU A 225 -13.33 7.84 -4.89
CA GLU A 225 -12.77 8.95 -5.65
C GLU A 225 -11.58 9.58 -4.90
N PHE A 226 -11.70 9.81 -3.59
CA PHE A 226 -10.58 10.30 -2.78
C PHE A 226 -9.39 9.33 -2.76
N ILE A 227 -9.66 8.02 -2.59
CA ILE A 227 -8.62 6.99 -2.59
C ILE A 227 -7.94 6.90 -3.96
N GLU A 228 -8.71 7.01 -5.05
CA GLU A 228 -8.19 7.00 -6.42
C GLU A 228 -7.25 8.19 -6.64
N VAL A 229 -7.70 9.41 -6.32
CA VAL A 229 -6.88 10.63 -6.42
C VAL A 229 -5.61 10.48 -5.59
N TYR A 230 -5.72 10.02 -4.33
CA TYR A 230 -4.57 9.82 -3.46
C TYR A 230 -3.54 8.84 -4.07
N ARG A 231 -4.00 7.73 -4.66
CA ARG A 231 -3.13 6.74 -5.29
C ARG A 231 -2.49 7.26 -6.57
N ALA A 232 -3.26 7.99 -7.39
CA ALA A 232 -2.77 8.56 -8.63
C ALA A 232 -1.65 9.58 -8.36
N GLU A 233 -1.87 10.54 -7.47
CA GLU A 233 -0.88 11.53 -7.09
C GLU A 233 0.37 10.90 -6.45
N ARG A 234 0.19 9.92 -5.56
CA ARG A 234 1.32 9.20 -4.94
C ARG A 234 2.21 8.50 -5.98
N ASN A 235 1.60 7.95 -7.01
CA ASN A 235 2.29 7.16 -8.03
C ASN A 235 2.62 7.98 -9.30
N GLU A 236 2.50 9.32 -9.24
CA GLU A 236 2.72 10.24 -10.36
C GLU A 236 1.93 9.86 -11.63
N LYS A 237 0.76 9.24 -11.44
CA LYS A 237 -0.16 8.83 -12.50
C LYS A 237 -1.24 9.88 -12.70
N LYS A 238 -1.65 10.09 -13.95
CA LYS A 238 -2.81 10.95 -14.25
C LYS A 238 -4.10 10.23 -13.88
N THR A 239 -5.06 10.98 -13.31
CA THR A 239 -6.44 10.52 -13.12
C THR A 239 -7.40 11.49 -13.79
N SER A 240 -8.52 10.97 -14.31
CA SER A 240 -9.63 11.76 -14.81
C SER A 240 -10.65 12.12 -13.74
N THR A 241 -10.48 11.61 -12.52
CA THR A 241 -11.38 11.83 -11.40
C THR A 241 -11.37 13.30 -10.99
N LYS A 242 -12.56 13.91 -11.01
CA LYS A 242 -12.79 15.31 -10.62
C LYS A 242 -13.52 15.34 -9.28
N ILE A 243 -12.92 16.01 -8.32
CA ILE A 243 -13.48 16.15 -6.98
C ILE A 243 -14.27 17.47 -6.89
N LEU A 244 -15.48 17.41 -6.34
CA LEU A 244 -16.26 18.60 -6.04
C LEU A 244 -15.53 19.43 -4.95
N LEU A 245 -15.52 20.76 -5.12
CA LEU A 245 -14.92 21.65 -4.11
C LEU A 245 -15.59 21.46 -2.74
N THR A 246 -16.92 21.31 -2.72
CA THR A 246 -17.68 21.04 -1.49
C THR A 246 -17.30 19.75 -0.77
N ASP A 247 -16.93 18.69 -1.54
CA ASP A 247 -16.47 17.44 -0.94
C ASP A 247 -15.04 17.57 -0.38
N ALA A 248 -14.18 18.35 -1.05
CA ALA A 248 -12.85 18.65 -0.54
C ALA A 248 -12.89 19.52 0.74
N GLU A 249 -13.81 20.50 0.81
CA GLU A 249 -14.04 21.30 2.02
C GLU A 249 -14.55 20.42 3.17
N LYS A 250 -15.49 19.53 2.91
CA LYS A 250 -15.95 18.54 3.89
C LYS A 250 -14.80 17.61 4.35
N LEU A 251 -13.92 17.17 3.44
CA LEU A 251 -12.78 16.35 3.78
C LEU A 251 -11.79 17.11 4.68
N PHE A 252 -11.59 18.41 4.44
CA PHE A 252 -10.79 19.27 5.27
C PHE A 252 -11.35 19.37 6.71
N GLU A 253 -12.66 19.59 6.87
CA GLU A 253 -13.28 19.65 8.20
C GLU A 253 -13.25 18.27 8.91
N ALA A 254 -13.42 17.17 8.16
CA ALA A 254 -13.26 15.83 8.70
C ALA A 254 -11.83 15.58 9.21
N ALA A 255 -10.82 15.99 8.45
CA ALA A 255 -9.42 15.85 8.83
C ALA A 255 -9.08 16.69 10.07
N LYS A 256 -9.59 17.92 10.18
CA LYS A 256 -9.44 18.76 11.38
C LYS A 256 -10.07 18.12 12.62
N LYS A 257 -11.27 17.56 12.49
CA LYS A 257 -11.95 16.87 13.58
C LYS A 257 -11.14 15.66 14.07
N GLU A 258 -10.64 14.85 13.16
CA GLU A 258 -9.81 13.69 13.51
C GLU A 258 -8.45 14.11 14.07
N PHE A 259 -7.89 15.25 13.62
CA PHE A 259 -6.68 15.81 14.19
C PHE A 259 -6.84 16.10 15.68
N LEU A 260 -7.85 16.88 16.08
CA LEU A 260 -8.09 17.22 17.48
C LEU A 260 -8.28 15.98 18.36
N LYS A 261 -9.06 15.01 17.87
CA LYS A 261 -9.29 13.74 18.56
C LYS A 261 -8.00 12.93 18.72
N THR A 262 -7.18 12.86 17.67
CA THR A 262 -5.95 12.07 17.67
C THR A 262 -4.88 12.71 18.55
N GLU A 263 -4.78 14.03 18.53
CA GLU A 263 -3.89 14.79 19.40
C GLU A 263 -4.22 14.56 20.89
N GLU A 264 -5.49 14.60 21.25
CA GLU A 264 -5.94 14.28 22.63
C GLU A 264 -5.60 12.84 23.03
N MET A 265 -5.75 11.88 22.09
CA MET A 265 -5.36 10.49 22.32
C MET A 265 -3.85 10.31 22.48
N ALA A 266 -3.03 11.05 21.74
CA ALA A 266 -1.58 10.95 21.80
C ALA A 266 -0.99 11.52 23.09
N LYS A 267 -1.65 12.50 23.71
CA LYS A 267 -1.25 13.11 24.99
C LYS A 267 -1.58 12.24 26.22
N LYS A 268 -2.42 11.22 26.04
CA LYS A 268 -2.75 10.20 27.05
C LYS A 268 -1.83 8.99 26.91
#